data_7747314ae3575c9b6283dcf4a62178d9
#
_entry.id   7747314ae3575c9b6283dcf4a62178d9
#
_cell.length_a   1.000
_cell.length_b   1.000
_cell.length_c   1.000
_cell.angle_alpha   90.00
_cell.angle_beta   90.00
_cell.angle_gamma   90.00
#
_symmetry.space_group_name_H-M   'P 1'
#
loop_
_entity.id
_entity.type
_entity.pdbx_description
1 polymer ?
#
loop_
_entity_poly.entity_id
_entity_poly.type
_entity_poly.pdbx_seq_one_letter_code
_entity_poly.pdbx_strand_id
1 'polypeptide(L)'
;MLELNAKTTALVVIDLQEGILPFAGGPHTADEVVNRAGKLAAKFRASGQPVFLVRVGWSADHAEALKQPVDAPSPAKVLPENWWQHPAALGATDSDIEIIKRQWGAFYCTDLELQLRRRGIDTIVLCGISTNIGVESTARNAWELGFNLVIAEDACSAASAEQHNNSINHIYPRIARVRSVEEILHAL
;
A
#
# COMPACT_ATOMS: atom_id res chain seq x y z
N MET A 1 -3.75 -22.76 7.58
CA MET A 1 -3.95 -21.55 8.40
C MET A 1 -2.85 -20.56 8.02
N LEU A 2 -3.10 -19.25 8.00
CA LEU A 2 -2.03 -18.25 7.82
C LEU A 2 -1.22 -18.17 9.12
N GLU A 3 0.10 -18.21 8.99
CA GLU A 3 1.04 -17.97 10.09
C GLU A 3 2.00 -16.87 9.66
N LEU A 4 2.22 -15.89 10.51
CA LEU A 4 3.11 -14.75 10.26
C LEU A 4 4.17 -14.69 11.37
N ASN A 5 5.43 -14.69 10.96
CA ASN A 5 6.52 -14.53 11.92
C ASN A 5 6.70 -13.04 12.24
N ALA A 6 6.42 -12.67 13.49
CA ALA A 6 6.52 -11.27 13.93
C ALA A 6 7.93 -10.66 13.74
N LYS A 7 8.99 -11.46 13.70
CA LYS A 7 10.36 -10.96 13.55
C LYS A 7 10.72 -10.62 12.09
N THR A 8 10.01 -11.21 11.11
CA THR A 8 10.36 -11.09 9.69
C THR A 8 9.21 -10.54 8.83
N THR A 9 8.11 -10.13 9.46
CA THR A 9 6.94 -9.59 8.76
C THR A 9 6.80 -8.09 8.99
N ALA A 10 6.54 -7.34 7.91
CA ALA A 10 6.24 -5.90 7.93
C ALA A 10 4.87 -5.60 7.33
N LEU A 11 4.25 -4.50 7.75
CA LEU A 11 3.10 -3.90 7.08
C LEU A 11 3.58 -2.80 6.14
N VAL A 12 3.11 -2.83 4.89
CA VAL A 12 3.34 -1.77 3.90
C VAL A 12 1.99 -1.24 3.43
N VAL A 13 1.74 0.03 3.74
CA VAL A 13 0.48 0.74 3.45
C VAL A 13 0.70 1.65 2.25
N ILE A 14 -0.01 1.41 1.16
CA ILE A 14 0.16 2.12 -0.11
C ILE A 14 -0.84 3.28 -0.22
N ASP A 15 -0.29 4.49 -0.27
CA ASP A 15 -0.97 5.72 -0.67
C ASP A 15 -2.26 6.05 0.13
N LEU A 16 -2.36 5.60 1.40
CA LEU A 16 -3.43 6.06 2.29
C LEU A 16 -3.12 7.48 2.78
N GLN A 17 -3.33 8.43 1.90
CA GLN A 17 -3.15 9.88 2.07
C GLN A 17 -4.38 10.62 1.51
N GLU A 18 -4.72 11.77 2.07
CA GLU A 18 -5.95 12.51 1.76
C GLU A 18 -6.13 12.77 0.26
N GLY A 19 -5.04 13.03 -0.47
CA GLY A 19 -5.10 13.24 -1.93
C GLY A 19 -5.46 12.01 -2.74
N ILE A 20 -5.32 10.81 -2.19
CA ILE A 20 -5.57 9.53 -2.88
C ILE A 20 -6.90 8.89 -2.46
N LEU A 21 -7.43 9.19 -1.29
CA LEU A 21 -8.69 8.62 -0.81
C LEU A 21 -9.86 8.73 -1.80
N PRO A 22 -10.01 9.84 -2.58
CA PRO A 22 -11.09 9.95 -3.56
C PRO A 22 -11.07 8.91 -4.69
N PHE A 23 -9.96 8.16 -4.86
CA PHE A 23 -9.85 7.09 -5.86
C PHE A 23 -10.44 5.75 -5.39
N ALA A 24 -10.94 5.66 -4.15
CA ALA A 24 -11.63 4.48 -3.63
C ALA A 24 -13.08 4.47 -4.11
N GLY A 25 -13.31 4.03 -5.34
CA GLY A 25 -14.63 3.88 -5.94
C GLY A 25 -15.30 2.52 -5.71
N GLY A 26 -14.55 1.53 -5.22
CA GLY A 26 -15.12 0.21 -4.88
C GLY A 26 -14.09 -0.92 -4.81
N PRO A 27 -14.47 -2.05 -4.19
CA PRO A 27 -15.74 -2.35 -3.51
C PRO A 27 -15.87 -1.71 -2.12
N HIS A 28 -14.73 -1.35 -1.49
CA HIS A 28 -14.69 -0.75 -0.15
C HIS A 28 -14.55 0.77 -0.26
N THR A 29 -15.23 1.48 0.62
CA THR A 29 -15.09 2.94 0.73
C THR A 29 -13.72 3.32 1.28
N ALA A 30 -13.29 4.56 1.06
CA ALA A 30 -12.04 5.08 1.61
C ALA A 30 -11.98 4.92 3.13
N ASP A 31 -13.07 5.25 3.84
CA ASP A 31 -13.15 5.14 5.29
C ASP A 31 -13.00 3.69 5.78
N GLU A 32 -13.62 2.72 5.09
CA GLU A 32 -13.46 1.31 5.42
C GLU A 32 -12.02 0.85 5.26
N VAL A 33 -11.38 1.19 4.13
CA VAL A 33 -9.98 0.86 3.85
C VAL A 33 -9.06 1.46 4.91
N VAL A 34 -9.21 2.76 5.20
CA VAL A 34 -8.38 3.46 6.20
C VAL A 34 -8.55 2.87 7.60
N ASN A 35 -9.81 2.62 8.02
CA ASN A 35 -10.08 2.04 9.33
C ASN A 35 -9.50 0.63 9.49
N ARG A 36 -9.60 -0.20 8.46
CA ARG A 36 -9.03 -1.56 8.45
C ARG A 36 -7.50 -1.54 8.43
N ALA A 37 -6.89 -0.69 7.60
CA ALA A 37 -5.45 -0.48 7.59
C ALA A 37 -4.94 0.07 8.94
N GLY A 38 -5.68 0.98 9.58
CA GLY A 38 -5.37 1.49 10.92
C GLY A 38 -5.36 0.40 11.98
N LYS A 39 -6.30 -0.56 11.94
CA LYS A 39 -6.31 -1.73 12.83
C LYS A 39 -5.07 -2.61 12.63
N LEU A 40 -4.69 -2.88 11.38
CA LEU A 40 -3.45 -3.60 11.06
C LEU A 40 -2.23 -2.85 11.61
N ALA A 41 -2.11 -1.56 11.31
CA ALA A 41 -0.99 -0.74 11.74
C ALA A 41 -0.85 -0.71 13.28
N ALA A 42 -1.96 -0.55 14.01
CA ALA A 42 -1.98 -0.59 15.46
C ALA A 42 -1.48 -1.95 16.00
N LYS A 43 -1.92 -3.06 15.41
CA LYS A 43 -1.50 -4.41 15.81
C LYS A 43 -0.01 -4.64 15.53
N PHE A 44 0.47 -4.27 14.35
CA PHE A 44 1.89 -4.40 13.97
C PHE A 44 2.77 -3.62 14.94
N ARG A 45 2.44 -2.36 15.23
CA ARG A 45 3.17 -1.54 16.21
C ARG A 45 3.17 -2.17 17.62
N ALA A 46 2.01 -2.65 18.07
CA ALA A 46 1.89 -3.29 19.38
C ALA A 46 2.73 -4.57 19.48
N SER A 47 2.97 -5.25 18.38
CA SER A 47 3.80 -6.45 18.29
C SER A 47 5.28 -6.12 17.97
N GLY A 48 5.67 -4.84 17.93
CA GLY A 48 7.03 -4.40 17.61
C GLY A 48 7.45 -4.61 16.14
N GLN A 49 6.48 -4.82 15.26
CA GLN A 49 6.74 -5.03 13.82
C GLN A 49 6.74 -3.70 13.08
N PRO A 50 7.60 -3.54 12.05
CA PRO A 50 7.68 -2.29 11.30
C PRO A 50 6.44 -2.03 10.46
N VAL A 51 6.01 -0.77 10.45
CA VAL A 51 4.96 -0.23 9.60
C VAL A 51 5.58 0.76 8.65
N PHE A 52 5.38 0.55 7.35
CA PHE A 52 5.80 1.44 6.28
C PHE A 52 4.59 2.17 5.72
N LEU A 53 4.64 3.49 5.75
CA LEU A 53 3.61 4.35 5.18
C LEU A 53 4.15 4.93 3.86
N VAL A 54 3.60 4.47 2.75
CA VAL A 54 4.03 4.91 1.41
C VAL A 54 3.12 6.02 0.94
N ARG A 55 3.71 7.13 0.48
CA ARG A 55 3.00 8.25 -0.13
C ARG A 55 3.49 8.51 -1.55
N VAL A 56 2.58 8.95 -2.42
CA VAL A 56 2.88 9.35 -3.79
C VAL A 56 2.62 10.83 -4.01
N GLY A 57 3.49 11.48 -4.74
CA GLY A 57 3.32 12.88 -5.13
C GLY A 57 4.56 13.45 -5.78
N TRP A 58 4.51 14.72 -6.12
CA TRP A 58 5.54 15.40 -6.89
C TRP A 58 5.81 16.78 -6.30
N SER A 59 6.91 17.37 -6.73
CA SER A 59 7.19 18.79 -6.48
C SER A 59 6.13 19.68 -7.17
N ALA A 60 6.06 20.95 -6.75
CA ALA A 60 5.05 21.88 -7.28
C ALA A 60 5.14 22.10 -8.80
N ASP A 61 6.34 21.97 -9.38
CA ASP A 61 6.60 22.07 -10.82
C ASP A 61 6.43 20.74 -11.58
N HIS A 62 6.15 19.64 -10.86
CA HIS A 62 6.03 18.30 -11.43
C HIS A 62 7.24 17.88 -12.29
N ALA A 63 8.44 18.39 -11.97
CA ALA A 63 9.65 18.12 -12.79
C ALA A 63 9.96 16.63 -12.86
N GLU A 64 9.79 15.89 -11.75
CA GLU A 64 10.05 14.46 -11.64
C GLU A 64 8.86 13.55 -11.97
N ALA A 65 7.74 14.12 -12.42
CA ALA A 65 6.58 13.31 -12.83
C ALA A 65 6.85 12.59 -14.16
N LEU A 66 6.29 11.40 -14.30
CA LEU A 66 6.31 10.67 -15.58
C LEU A 66 5.48 11.42 -16.63
N LYS A 67 6.05 11.63 -17.82
CA LYS A 67 5.46 12.46 -18.88
C LYS A 67 5.39 11.73 -20.23
N GLN A 68 5.57 10.41 -20.23
CA GLN A 68 5.49 9.62 -21.45
C GLN A 68 4.09 9.73 -22.07
N PRO A 69 3.98 9.74 -23.39
CA PRO A 69 2.69 9.67 -24.08
C PRO A 69 1.95 8.39 -23.72
N VAL A 70 0.69 8.52 -23.33
CA VAL A 70 -0.22 7.41 -23.01
C VAL A 70 -1.61 7.71 -23.55
N ASP A 71 -2.43 6.68 -23.79
CA ASP A 71 -3.79 6.84 -24.32
C ASP A 71 -4.75 7.54 -23.34
N ALA A 72 -4.53 7.37 -22.03
CA ALA A 72 -5.34 7.98 -20.97
C ALA A 72 -4.44 8.76 -19.99
N PRO A 73 -3.96 9.95 -20.38
CA PRO A 73 -3.10 10.75 -19.52
C PRO A 73 -3.88 11.31 -18.33
N SER A 74 -3.28 11.20 -17.15
CA SER A 74 -3.79 11.95 -15.99
C SER A 74 -3.55 13.43 -16.21
N PRO A 75 -4.58 14.30 -16.06
CA PRO A 75 -4.38 15.73 -16.18
C PRO A 75 -3.39 16.21 -15.10
N ALA A 76 -2.43 17.04 -15.49
CA ALA A 76 -1.58 17.73 -14.54
C ALA A 76 -2.47 18.59 -13.64
N LYS A 77 -2.48 18.33 -12.35
CA LYS A 77 -3.26 19.06 -11.36
C LYS A 77 -2.31 19.64 -10.31
N VAL A 78 -2.60 20.85 -9.88
CA VAL A 78 -2.03 21.35 -8.64
C VAL A 78 -2.50 20.41 -7.53
N LEU A 79 -1.56 19.87 -6.77
CA LEU A 79 -1.90 18.97 -5.67
C LEU A 79 -2.63 19.78 -4.58
N PRO A 80 -3.74 19.29 -4.04
CA PRO A 80 -4.41 19.93 -2.91
C PRO A 80 -3.44 20.12 -1.73
N GLU A 81 -3.70 21.12 -0.90
CA GLU A 81 -2.85 21.45 0.25
C GLU A 81 -2.68 20.27 1.23
N ASN A 82 -3.76 19.47 1.38
CA ASN A 82 -3.77 18.27 2.22
C ASN A 82 -3.28 16.99 1.52
N TRP A 83 -2.79 17.06 0.30
CA TRP A 83 -2.40 15.90 -0.53
C TRP A 83 -1.57 14.86 0.24
N TRP A 84 -0.61 15.35 1.01
CA TRP A 84 0.37 14.52 1.72
C TRP A 84 -0.08 14.03 3.10
N GLN A 85 -1.20 14.51 3.61
CA GLN A 85 -1.63 14.20 4.96
C GLN A 85 -2.15 12.76 5.06
N HIS A 86 -1.74 12.04 6.10
CA HIS A 86 -2.37 10.77 6.44
C HIS A 86 -3.73 11.03 7.10
N PRO A 87 -4.77 10.27 6.75
CA PRO A 87 -6.06 10.36 7.45
C PRO A 87 -5.88 9.97 8.93
N ALA A 88 -6.54 10.70 9.82
CA ALA A 88 -6.38 10.52 11.26
C ALA A 88 -6.66 9.07 11.73
N ALA A 89 -7.63 8.40 11.10
CA ALA A 89 -8.01 7.02 11.43
C ALA A 89 -6.93 5.97 11.09
N LEU A 90 -5.93 6.31 10.25
CA LEU A 90 -4.75 5.46 10.03
C LEU A 90 -3.86 5.40 11.28
N GLY A 91 -3.92 6.43 12.13
CA GLY A 91 -3.17 6.50 13.37
C GLY A 91 -1.66 6.54 13.14
N ALA A 92 -1.19 7.25 12.12
CA ALA A 92 0.24 7.40 11.83
C ALA A 92 1.01 7.96 13.04
N THR A 93 2.22 7.44 13.25
CA THR A 93 3.09 7.81 14.38
C THR A 93 4.52 8.06 13.92
N ASP A 94 5.32 8.74 14.73
CA ASP A 94 6.74 9.02 14.45
C ASP A 94 7.61 7.73 14.38
N SER A 95 7.09 6.60 14.83
CA SER A 95 7.77 5.31 14.72
C SER A 95 7.59 4.63 13.37
N ASP A 96 6.66 5.09 12.55
CA ASP A 96 6.42 4.57 11.22
C ASP A 96 7.51 4.98 10.24
N ILE A 97 7.77 4.15 9.25
CA ILE A 97 8.79 4.40 8.25
C ILE A 97 8.13 5.01 7.02
N GLU A 98 8.43 6.26 6.76
CA GLU A 98 7.88 6.98 5.61
C GLU A 98 8.66 6.66 4.34
N ILE A 99 7.92 6.29 3.28
CA ILE A 99 8.46 6.09 1.93
C ILE A 99 7.75 7.03 0.97
N ILE A 100 8.51 7.78 0.20
CA ILE A 100 7.96 8.70 -0.81
C ILE A 100 8.32 8.19 -2.20
N LYS A 101 7.32 7.99 -3.05
CA LYS A 101 7.47 7.56 -4.44
C LYS A 101 6.92 8.58 -5.44
N ARG A 102 7.38 8.45 -6.70
CA ARG A 102 7.01 9.34 -7.83
C ARG A 102 6.24 8.61 -8.94
N GLN A 103 6.00 7.32 -8.75
CA GLN A 103 5.35 6.39 -9.70
C GLN A 103 4.46 5.40 -8.95
N TRP A 104 3.90 4.43 -9.65
CA TRP A 104 2.95 3.47 -9.07
C TRP A 104 3.59 2.52 -8.05
N GLY A 105 4.68 1.85 -8.44
CA GLY A 105 5.36 0.89 -7.57
C GLY A 105 6.20 1.58 -6.49
N ALA A 106 6.26 0.98 -5.31
CA ALA A 106 6.95 1.56 -4.15
C ALA A 106 8.44 1.17 -4.05
N PHE A 107 8.91 0.22 -4.85
CA PHE A 107 10.31 -0.22 -4.79
C PHE A 107 11.25 0.59 -5.67
N TYR A 108 10.81 0.96 -6.87
CA TYR A 108 11.68 1.63 -7.83
C TYR A 108 12.08 3.03 -7.34
N CYS A 109 13.39 3.28 -7.28
CA CYS A 109 13.99 4.57 -6.86
C CYS A 109 13.49 5.08 -5.49
N THR A 110 13.23 4.16 -4.57
CA THR A 110 12.98 4.45 -3.14
C THR A 110 13.93 3.63 -2.28
N ASP A 111 13.91 3.88 -0.99
CA ASP A 111 14.68 3.07 -0.03
C ASP A 111 13.87 1.92 0.61
N LEU A 112 12.66 1.62 0.10
CA LEU A 112 11.79 0.59 0.67
C LEU A 112 12.50 -0.77 0.78
N GLU A 113 13.12 -1.25 -0.30
CA GLU A 113 13.85 -2.53 -0.28
C GLU A 113 14.99 -2.51 0.72
N LEU A 114 15.80 -1.45 0.71
CA LEU A 114 16.90 -1.27 1.66
C LEU A 114 16.41 -1.38 3.11
N GLN A 115 15.32 -0.67 3.43
CA GLN A 115 14.74 -0.66 4.76
C GLN A 115 14.20 -2.03 5.18
N LEU A 116 13.52 -2.74 4.29
CA LEU A 116 13.01 -4.10 4.53
C LEU A 116 14.17 -5.08 4.76
N ARG A 117 15.16 -5.12 3.85
CA ARG A 117 16.30 -6.05 3.92
C ARG A 117 17.14 -5.86 5.18
N ARG A 118 17.44 -4.60 5.53
CA ARG A 118 18.25 -4.31 6.73
C ARG A 118 17.55 -4.64 8.04
N ARG A 119 16.21 -4.74 8.04
CA ARG A 119 15.41 -5.20 9.18
C ARG A 119 15.17 -6.71 9.17
N GLY A 120 15.72 -7.44 8.20
CA GLY A 120 15.53 -8.89 8.08
C GLY A 120 14.09 -9.27 7.70
N ILE A 121 13.36 -8.38 7.04
CA ILE A 121 11.98 -8.66 6.60
C ILE A 121 12.03 -9.54 5.35
N ASP A 122 11.27 -10.63 5.38
CA ASP A 122 11.04 -11.55 4.26
C ASP A 122 9.58 -11.63 3.83
N THR A 123 8.67 -11.16 4.66
CA THR A 123 7.22 -11.21 4.45
C THR A 123 6.60 -9.81 4.56
N ILE A 124 5.78 -9.45 3.59
CA ILE A 124 5.08 -8.17 3.52
C ILE A 124 3.58 -8.40 3.55
N VAL A 125 2.90 -7.77 4.50
CA VAL A 125 1.45 -7.56 4.46
C VAL A 125 1.22 -6.24 3.74
N LEU A 126 0.46 -6.25 2.64
CA LEU A 126 0.28 -5.12 1.74
C LEU A 126 -1.19 -4.72 1.68
N CYS A 127 -1.48 -3.43 1.79
CA CYS A 127 -2.82 -2.85 1.66
C CYS A 127 -2.76 -1.44 1.08
N GLY A 128 -3.90 -0.84 0.74
CA GLY A 128 -4.00 0.55 0.30
C GLY A 128 -4.82 0.79 -0.97
N ILE A 129 -4.60 1.94 -1.59
CA ILE A 129 -5.31 2.45 -2.79
C ILE A 129 -4.29 2.87 -3.87
N SER A 130 -4.46 2.48 -5.16
CA SER A 130 -5.52 1.60 -5.69
C SER A 130 -5.01 0.18 -5.82
N THR A 131 -5.92 -0.78 -5.61
CA THR A 131 -5.67 -2.23 -5.67
C THR A 131 -4.91 -2.64 -6.93
N ASN A 132 -5.38 -2.19 -8.11
CA ASN A 132 -4.88 -2.56 -9.44
C ASN A 132 -3.75 -1.64 -9.96
N ILE A 133 -3.34 -0.65 -9.18
CA ILE A 133 -2.32 0.34 -9.58
C ILE A 133 -1.13 0.29 -8.62
N GLY A 134 -1.11 1.12 -7.58
CA GLY A 134 0.02 1.22 -6.65
C GLY A 134 0.24 -0.05 -5.86
N VAL A 135 -0.83 -0.68 -5.38
CA VAL A 135 -0.75 -1.94 -4.62
C VAL A 135 -0.24 -3.07 -5.50
N GLU A 136 -0.82 -3.27 -6.70
CA GLU A 136 -0.41 -4.35 -7.62
C GLU A 136 1.02 -4.14 -8.14
N SER A 137 1.38 -2.92 -8.55
CA SER A 137 2.75 -2.63 -9.00
C SER A 137 3.78 -2.94 -7.92
N THR A 138 3.47 -2.58 -6.67
CA THR A 138 4.33 -2.89 -5.52
C THR A 138 4.39 -4.39 -5.25
N ALA A 139 3.25 -5.09 -5.31
CA ALA A 139 3.18 -6.54 -5.10
C ALA A 139 3.99 -7.32 -6.13
N ARG A 140 3.91 -6.96 -7.41
CA ARG A 140 4.69 -7.59 -8.49
C ARG A 140 6.19 -7.44 -8.26
N ASN A 141 6.64 -6.20 -7.95
CA ASN A 141 8.05 -5.96 -7.65
C ASN A 141 8.51 -6.73 -6.40
N ALA A 142 7.73 -6.73 -5.32
CA ALA A 142 8.07 -7.46 -4.10
C ALA A 142 8.23 -8.96 -4.35
N TRP A 143 7.32 -9.57 -5.13
CA TRP A 143 7.38 -10.97 -5.50
C TRP A 143 8.63 -11.30 -6.32
N GLU A 144 8.96 -10.48 -7.33
CA GLU A 144 10.15 -10.64 -8.16
C GLU A 144 11.44 -10.45 -7.37
N LEU A 145 11.42 -9.63 -6.31
CA LEU A 145 12.52 -9.45 -5.35
C LEU A 145 12.59 -10.57 -4.29
N GLY A 146 11.68 -11.56 -4.33
CA GLY A 146 11.69 -12.73 -3.46
C GLY A 146 11.06 -12.52 -2.09
N PHE A 147 10.22 -11.49 -1.90
CA PHE A 147 9.43 -11.35 -0.68
C PHE A 147 8.19 -12.25 -0.71
N ASN A 148 7.85 -12.82 0.44
CA ASN A 148 6.54 -13.43 0.66
C ASN A 148 5.50 -12.33 0.82
N LEU A 149 4.32 -12.51 0.19
CA LEU A 149 3.28 -11.50 0.20
C LEU A 149 1.97 -12.02 0.79
N VAL A 150 1.33 -11.13 1.54
CA VAL A 150 -0.07 -11.24 1.98
C VAL A 150 -0.77 -9.96 1.59
N ILE A 151 -1.83 -10.06 0.82
CA ILE A 151 -2.69 -8.92 0.48
C ILE A 151 -3.85 -8.89 1.45
N ALA A 152 -3.99 -7.77 2.18
CA ALA A 152 -5.16 -7.49 3.00
C ALA A 152 -6.28 -6.98 2.10
N GLU A 153 -7.05 -7.90 1.52
CA GLU A 153 -8.00 -7.63 0.44
C GLU A 153 -9.00 -6.55 0.82
N ASP A 154 -9.62 -6.67 1.98
CA ASP A 154 -10.65 -5.76 2.48
C ASP A 154 -10.09 -4.44 3.04
N ALA A 155 -8.77 -4.28 3.10
CA ALA A 155 -8.06 -3.01 3.30
C ALA A 155 -7.48 -2.46 1.98
N CYS A 156 -8.03 -2.87 0.82
CA CYS A 156 -7.73 -2.32 -0.50
C CYS A 156 -9.01 -1.85 -1.18
N SER A 157 -8.89 -0.87 -2.08
CA SER A 157 -9.96 -0.44 -2.98
C SER A 157 -9.38 0.07 -4.28
N ALA A 158 -10.19 0.14 -5.33
CA ALA A 158 -9.82 0.65 -6.64
C ALA A 158 -10.87 1.68 -7.14
N ALA A 159 -10.73 2.17 -8.37
CA ALA A 159 -11.70 3.08 -8.97
C ALA A 159 -13.06 2.40 -9.20
N SER A 160 -13.10 1.07 -9.27
CA SER A 160 -14.33 0.27 -9.31
C SER A 160 -14.11 -1.11 -8.70
N ALA A 161 -15.21 -1.76 -8.29
CA ALA A 161 -15.18 -3.14 -7.82
C ALA A 161 -14.66 -4.11 -8.89
N GLU A 162 -14.94 -3.86 -10.16
CA GLU A 162 -14.45 -4.68 -11.28
C GLU A 162 -12.91 -4.68 -11.33
N GLN A 163 -12.30 -3.50 -11.27
CA GLN A 163 -10.84 -3.35 -11.29
C GLN A 163 -10.20 -4.01 -10.09
N HIS A 164 -10.76 -3.82 -8.90
CA HIS A 164 -10.30 -4.48 -7.68
C HIS A 164 -10.38 -6.01 -7.82
N ASN A 165 -11.55 -6.53 -8.19
CA ASN A 165 -11.79 -7.96 -8.32
C ASN A 165 -10.90 -8.62 -9.38
N ASN A 166 -10.54 -7.92 -10.45
CA ASN A 166 -9.60 -8.45 -11.43
C ASN A 166 -8.23 -8.74 -10.80
N SER A 167 -7.68 -7.82 -10.02
CA SER A 167 -6.40 -8.04 -9.33
C SER A 167 -6.52 -9.13 -8.26
N ILE A 168 -7.58 -9.09 -7.44
CA ILE A 168 -7.82 -10.05 -6.36
C ILE A 168 -7.97 -11.49 -6.88
N ASN A 169 -8.70 -11.68 -7.98
CA ASN A 169 -9.06 -13.02 -8.46
C ASN A 169 -8.05 -13.60 -9.47
N HIS A 170 -7.34 -12.75 -10.23
CA HIS A 170 -6.57 -13.23 -11.37
C HIS A 170 -5.05 -12.97 -11.23
N ILE A 171 -4.64 -11.96 -10.48
CA ILE A 171 -3.23 -11.58 -10.35
C ILE A 171 -2.67 -12.03 -9.00
N TYR A 172 -3.24 -11.55 -7.90
CA TYR A 172 -2.70 -11.79 -6.56
C TYR A 172 -2.58 -13.26 -6.16
N PRO A 173 -3.51 -14.17 -6.49
CA PRO A 173 -3.36 -15.58 -6.15
C PRO A 173 -2.12 -16.26 -6.76
N ARG A 174 -1.49 -15.62 -7.76
CA ARG A 174 -0.26 -16.11 -8.42
C ARG A 174 1.02 -15.65 -7.72
N ILE A 175 0.95 -14.59 -6.92
CA ILE A 175 2.12 -13.92 -6.33
C ILE A 175 1.99 -13.70 -4.83
N ALA A 176 0.81 -13.91 -4.24
CA ALA A 176 0.51 -13.59 -2.85
C ALA A 176 -0.53 -14.52 -2.25
N ARG A 177 -0.66 -14.50 -0.93
CA ARG A 177 -1.80 -15.02 -0.19
C ARG A 177 -2.80 -13.88 0.03
N VAL A 178 -4.02 -14.04 -0.48
CA VAL A 178 -5.09 -13.03 -0.33
C VAL A 178 -5.89 -13.37 0.93
N ARG A 179 -6.01 -12.44 1.86
CA ARG A 179 -6.65 -12.62 3.16
C ARG A 179 -7.42 -11.37 3.59
N SER A 180 -8.43 -11.56 4.42
CA SER A 180 -9.08 -10.45 5.12
C SER A 180 -8.18 -9.91 6.24
N VAL A 181 -8.45 -8.68 6.65
CA VAL A 181 -7.77 -8.06 7.81
C VAL A 181 -7.96 -8.91 9.07
N GLU A 182 -9.14 -9.50 9.28
CA GLU A 182 -9.42 -10.35 10.43
C GLU A 182 -8.53 -11.60 10.43
N GLU A 183 -8.39 -12.29 9.30
CA GLU A 183 -7.51 -13.45 9.18
C GLU A 183 -6.04 -13.09 9.46
N ILE A 184 -5.60 -11.92 9.01
CA ILE A 184 -4.24 -11.43 9.25
C ILE A 184 -4.02 -11.10 10.72
N LEU A 185 -4.98 -10.43 11.37
CA LEU A 185 -4.91 -10.10 12.79
C LEU A 185 -4.86 -11.35 13.69
N HIS A 186 -5.52 -12.44 13.28
CA HIS A 186 -5.45 -13.72 13.99
C HIS A 186 -4.15 -14.49 13.76
N ALA A 187 -3.40 -14.16 12.68
CA ALA A 187 -2.14 -14.81 12.33
C ALA A 187 -0.90 -14.13 12.98
N LEU A 188 -1.10 -12.97 13.60
CA LEU A 188 -0.13 -12.15 14.31
C LEU A 188 -0.17 -12.43 15.82
#